data_24b7156180df0d7f399a03ac242b7c11
#
_entry.id   24b7156180df0d7f399a03ac242b7c11
#
_cell.length_a   1.000
_cell.length_b   1.000
_cell.length_c   1.000
_cell.angle_alpha   90.00
_cell.angle_beta   90.00
_cell.angle_gamma   90.00
#
_symmetry.space_group_name_H-M   'P 1'
#
loop_
_entity.id
_entity.type
_entity.pdbx_description
1 polymer ?
#
loop_
_entity_poly.entity_id
_entity_poly.type
_entity_poly.pdbx_seq_one_letter_code
_entity_poly.pdbx_strand_id
1 'polypeptide(L)'
;LFPYTTLFRSEFAFLELLEERAIEVFGRVKNNGKTVSSNVDFYSGFVYEMIGLPQEIFTPLFAMARIVGWCAHRNEELNFEGKRIIRPAYKNVLEEVAYIPIKKR
;
A
#
# COMPACT_ATOMS: atom_id res chain seq x y z
N LEU A 1 -28.99 3.85 -16.62
CA LEU A 1 -28.11 2.75 -16.19
C LEU A 1 -26.85 2.83 -17.03
N PHE A 2 -25.76 3.21 -16.40
CA PHE A 2 -24.49 3.45 -17.08
C PHE A 2 -23.87 2.13 -17.56
N PRO A 3 -23.55 1.98 -18.85
CA PRO A 3 -22.94 0.76 -19.39
C PRO A 3 -21.53 0.46 -18.79
N TYR A 4 -20.91 1.45 -18.18
CA TYR A 4 -19.58 1.34 -17.52
C TYR A 4 -19.60 0.44 -16.27
N THR A 5 -20.73 0.29 -15.58
CA THR A 5 -20.78 -0.50 -14.33
C THR A 5 -20.54 -1.99 -14.55
N THR A 6 -20.89 -2.53 -15.72
CA THR A 6 -20.70 -3.95 -16.02
C THR A 6 -19.24 -4.25 -16.40
N LEU A 7 -18.59 -3.35 -17.15
CA LEU A 7 -17.19 -3.49 -17.53
C LEU A 7 -16.30 -3.46 -16.29
N PHE A 8 -16.46 -2.47 -15.43
CA PHE A 8 -15.68 -2.36 -14.20
C PHE A 8 -15.88 -3.55 -13.24
N ARG A 9 -17.07 -4.13 -13.19
CA ARG A 9 -17.31 -5.34 -12.39
C ARG A 9 -16.53 -6.54 -12.89
N SER A 10 -16.44 -6.73 -14.21
CA SER A 10 -15.68 -7.84 -14.79
C SER A 10 -14.17 -7.67 -14.60
N GLU A 11 -13.68 -6.44 -14.73
CA GLU A 11 -12.27 -6.11 -14.48
C GLU A 11 -11.89 -6.28 -13.01
N PHE A 12 -12.74 -5.81 -12.10
CA PHE A 12 -12.52 -6.01 -10.67
C PHE A 12 -12.53 -7.50 -10.29
N ALA A 13 -13.50 -8.27 -10.78
CA ALA A 13 -13.54 -9.72 -10.54
C ALA A 13 -12.32 -10.45 -11.11
N PHE A 14 -11.77 -9.96 -12.23
CA PHE A 14 -10.51 -10.49 -12.78
C PHE A 14 -9.33 -10.19 -11.85
N LEU A 15 -9.24 -8.97 -11.29
CA LEU A 15 -8.19 -8.62 -10.34
C LEU A 15 -8.27 -9.44 -9.06
N GLU A 16 -9.48 -9.66 -8.51
CA GLU A 16 -9.69 -10.52 -7.33
C GLU A 16 -9.23 -11.97 -7.62
N LEU A 17 -9.62 -12.51 -8.77
CA LEU A 17 -9.19 -13.83 -9.18
C LEU A 17 -7.66 -13.93 -9.36
N LEU A 18 -7.06 -12.90 -9.97
CA LEU A 18 -5.62 -12.82 -10.16
C LEU A 18 -4.87 -12.79 -8.83
N GLU A 19 -5.35 -12.00 -7.86
CA GLU A 19 -4.78 -11.95 -6.51
C GLU A 19 -4.82 -13.33 -5.85
N GLU A 20 -5.99 -13.97 -5.83
CA GLU A 20 -6.18 -15.29 -5.24
C GLU A 20 -5.23 -16.33 -5.88
N ARG A 21 -5.18 -16.36 -7.19
CA ARG A 21 -4.34 -17.32 -7.93
C ARG A 21 -2.85 -17.05 -7.79
N ALA A 22 -2.45 -15.78 -7.76
CA ALA A 22 -1.05 -15.42 -7.56
C ALA A 22 -0.54 -15.87 -6.19
N ILE A 23 -1.34 -15.67 -5.14
CA ILE A 23 -1.02 -16.12 -3.76
C ILE A 23 -0.90 -17.64 -3.72
N GLU A 24 -1.86 -18.35 -4.30
CA GLU A 24 -1.88 -19.81 -4.36
C GLU A 24 -0.64 -20.38 -5.08
N VAL A 25 -0.37 -19.88 -6.30
CA VAL A 25 0.77 -20.32 -7.11
C VAL A 25 2.10 -19.99 -6.43
N PHE A 26 2.22 -18.80 -5.86
CA PHE A 26 3.43 -18.41 -5.14
C PHE A 26 3.71 -19.33 -3.95
N GLY A 27 2.67 -19.67 -3.18
CA GLY A 27 2.77 -20.60 -2.06
C GLY A 27 3.24 -22.00 -2.50
N ARG A 28 2.76 -22.49 -3.65
CA ARG A 28 3.19 -23.78 -4.21
C ARG A 28 4.64 -23.75 -4.70
N VAL A 29 5.04 -22.70 -5.42
CA VAL A 29 6.36 -22.61 -6.07
C VAL A 29 7.47 -22.30 -5.08
N LYS A 30 7.25 -21.37 -4.18
CA LYS A 30 8.28 -20.93 -3.23
C LYS A 30 8.37 -21.79 -1.98
N ASN A 31 7.29 -22.41 -1.55
CA ASN A 31 7.18 -23.33 -0.38
C ASN A 31 8.09 -22.96 0.80
N ASN A 32 8.25 -21.65 1.10
CA ASN A 32 9.16 -21.14 2.09
C ASN A 32 8.46 -20.66 3.37
N GLY A 33 7.17 -21.01 3.53
CA GLY A 33 6.33 -20.63 4.67
C GLY A 33 6.01 -19.14 4.74
N LYS A 34 6.38 -18.33 3.74
CA LYS A 34 6.08 -16.91 3.69
C LYS A 34 4.71 -16.67 3.05
N THR A 35 3.86 -15.95 3.76
CA THR A 35 2.61 -15.44 3.21
C THR A 35 2.90 -14.24 2.30
N VAL A 36 2.32 -14.26 1.11
CA VAL A 36 2.35 -13.14 0.16
C VAL A 36 0.97 -12.54 0.09
N SER A 37 0.89 -11.23 0.06
CA SER A 37 -0.35 -10.48 -0.16
C SER A 37 -0.09 -9.35 -1.14
N SER A 38 -1.13 -8.91 -1.83
CA SER A 38 -1.06 -7.73 -2.67
C SER A 38 -0.77 -6.48 -1.82
N ASN A 39 -0.09 -5.52 -2.39
CA ASN A 39 0.09 -4.20 -1.81
C ASN A 39 -0.97 -3.22 -2.35
N VAL A 40 -0.96 -1.98 -1.87
CA VAL A 40 -1.92 -0.96 -2.31
C VAL A 40 -1.86 -0.68 -3.81
N ASP A 41 -0.71 -0.86 -4.45
CA ASP A 41 -0.53 -0.56 -5.87
C ASP A 41 -1.31 -1.51 -6.77
N PHE A 42 -1.62 -2.72 -6.29
CA PHE A 42 -2.36 -3.72 -7.07
C PHE A 42 -3.76 -3.23 -7.47
N TYR A 43 -4.46 -2.52 -6.57
CA TYR A 43 -5.80 -2.03 -6.83
C TYR A 43 -5.86 -0.52 -7.11
N SER A 44 -4.86 0.26 -6.70
CA SER A 44 -4.93 1.71 -6.80
C SER A 44 -5.02 2.22 -8.24
N GLY A 45 -4.30 1.58 -9.17
CA GLY A 45 -4.38 1.92 -10.59
C GLY A 45 -5.79 1.75 -11.13
N PHE A 46 -6.42 0.63 -10.85
CA PHE A 46 -7.81 0.36 -11.24
C PHE A 46 -8.78 1.40 -10.67
N VAL A 47 -8.64 1.76 -9.38
CA VAL A 47 -9.47 2.78 -8.74
C VAL A 47 -9.29 4.14 -9.43
N TYR A 48 -8.06 4.51 -9.77
CA TYR A 48 -7.76 5.77 -10.44
C TYR A 48 -8.37 5.82 -11.85
N GLU A 49 -8.32 4.72 -12.58
CA GLU A 49 -9.01 4.61 -13.88
C GLU A 49 -10.53 4.75 -13.75
N MET A 50 -11.13 4.11 -12.74
CA MET A 50 -12.56 4.21 -12.47
C MET A 50 -13.04 5.64 -12.22
N ILE A 51 -12.24 6.45 -11.55
CA ILE A 51 -12.55 7.87 -11.29
C ILE A 51 -12.09 8.81 -12.41
N GLY A 52 -11.57 8.25 -13.50
CA GLY A 52 -11.22 9.00 -14.70
C GLY A 52 -9.92 9.78 -14.61
N LEU A 53 -8.98 9.37 -13.75
CA LEU A 53 -7.67 10.01 -13.66
C LEU A 53 -6.76 9.52 -14.78
N PRO A 54 -6.01 10.40 -15.44
CA PRO A 54 -5.01 10.01 -16.43
C PRO A 54 -3.81 9.32 -15.77
N GLN A 55 -3.25 8.32 -16.44
CA GLN A 55 -2.16 7.50 -15.89
C GLN A 55 -0.91 8.29 -15.49
N GLU A 56 -0.65 9.40 -16.18
CA GLU A 56 0.49 10.28 -15.93
C GLU A 56 0.50 10.86 -14.52
N ILE A 57 -0.67 10.96 -13.85
CA ILE A 57 -0.77 11.50 -12.49
C ILE A 57 -0.77 10.43 -11.39
N PHE A 58 -0.77 9.14 -11.71
CA PHE A 58 -0.83 8.07 -10.68
C PHE A 58 0.38 8.12 -9.75
N THR A 59 1.59 8.22 -10.30
CA THR A 59 2.82 8.35 -9.51
C THR A 59 2.88 9.66 -8.72
N PRO A 60 2.56 10.83 -9.30
CA PRO A 60 2.43 12.07 -8.54
C PRO A 60 1.43 11.99 -7.38
N LEU A 61 0.26 11.38 -7.56
CA LEU A 61 -0.72 11.20 -6.50
C LEU A 61 -0.18 10.32 -5.36
N PHE A 62 0.48 9.23 -5.72
CA PHE A 62 1.13 8.37 -4.74
C PHE A 62 2.20 9.10 -3.94
N ALA A 63 3.05 9.88 -4.60
CA ALA A 63 4.06 10.72 -3.96
C ALA A 63 3.43 11.77 -3.04
N MET A 64 2.38 12.44 -3.48
CA MET A 64 1.64 13.42 -2.69
C MET A 64 1.07 12.83 -1.40
N ALA A 65 0.49 11.62 -1.48
CA ALA A 65 -0.02 10.90 -0.33
C ALA A 65 1.08 10.51 0.68
N ARG A 66 2.33 10.40 0.24
CA ARG A 66 3.49 10.04 1.07
C ARG A 66 4.24 11.22 1.66
N ILE A 67 3.99 12.46 1.20
CA ILE A 67 4.73 13.66 1.65
C ILE A 67 4.69 13.81 3.17
N VAL A 68 3.54 13.61 3.80
CA VAL A 68 3.41 13.73 5.26
C VAL A 68 4.30 12.72 5.98
N GLY A 69 4.31 11.45 5.51
CA GLY A 69 5.17 10.41 6.06
C GLY A 69 6.65 10.71 5.84
N TRP A 70 7.03 11.20 4.67
CA TRP A 70 8.41 11.61 4.39
C TRP A 70 8.86 12.77 5.28
N CYS A 71 7.98 13.75 5.51
CA CYS A 71 8.27 14.85 6.42
C CYS A 71 8.45 14.37 7.87
N ALA A 72 7.63 13.42 8.33
CA ALA A 72 7.77 12.81 9.64
C ALA A 72 9.11 12.08 9.78
N HIS A 73 9.45 11.21 8.82
CA HIS A 73 10.75 10.52 8.82
C HIS A 73 11.92 11.48 8.74
N ARG A 74 11.81 12.54 7.93
CA ARG A 74 12.85 13.54 7.82
C ARG A 74 13.04 14.30 9.14
N ASN A 75 11.96 14.61 9.82
CA ASN A 75 12.02 15.25 11.14
C ASN A 75 12.72 14.36 12.17
N GLU A 76 12.39 13.06 12.20
CA GLU A 76 13.08 12.10 13.06
C GLU A 76 14.56 12.01 12.74
N GLU A 77 14.92 11.90 11.45
CA GLU A 77 16.30 11.82 11.01
C GLU A 77 17.12 13.05 11.43
N LEU A 78 16.56 14.26 11.31
CA LEU A 78 17.23 15.49 11.70
C LEU A 78 17.47 15.60 13.21
N ASN A 79 16.58 15.01 14.01
CA ASN A 79 16.69 14.98 15.47
C ASN A 79 17.50 13.78 16.00
N PHE A 80 17.94 12.89 15.13
CA PHE A 80 18.74 11.74 15.51
C PHE A 80 20.22 12.13 15.67
N GLU A 81 20.83 11.80 16.79
CA GLU A 81 22.21 12.22 17.12
C GLU A 81 23.27 11.78 16.10
N GLY A 82 23.04 10.76 15.34
CA GLY A 82 23.99 10.25 14.35
C GLY A 82 23.91 10.90 12.96
N LYS A 83 22.87 11.66 12.62
CA LYS A 83 22.60 12.30 11.30
C LYS A 83 23.01 11.47 10.08
N ARG A 84 22.84 10.17 10.13
CA ARG A 84 23.20 9.23 9.08
C ARG A 84 21.96 8.63 8.41
N ILE A 85 22.11 8.10 7.22
CA ILE A 85 21.03 7.35 6.54
C ILE A 85 20.65 6.15 7.41
N ILE A 86 19.41 6.15 7.89
CA ILE A 86 18.86 5.07 8.70
C ILE A 86 18.41 3.96 7.76
N ARG A 87 18.92 2.75 7.96
CA ARG A 87 18.44 1.52 7.30
C ARG A 87 17.70 0.68 8.33
N PRO A 88 16.36 0.76 8.42
CA PRO A 88 15.62 0.08 9.46
C PRO A 88 15.68 -1.44 9.28
N ALA A 89 15.74 -2.17 10.38
CA ALA A 89 15.69 -3.63 10.40
C ALA A 89 14.25 -4.19 10.40
N TYR A 90 13.24 -3.33 10.28
CA TYR A 90 11.81 -3.69 10.29
C TYR A 90 11.38 -4.52 11.51
N LYS A 91 11.99 -4.28 12.65
CA LYS A 91 11.61 -4.91 13.91
C LYS A 91 11.02 -3.85 14.84
N ASN A 92 9.77 -4.01 15.23
CA ASN A 92 9.21 -3.20 16.30
C ASN A 92 9.83 -3.62 17.63
N VAL A 93 10.41 -2.67 18.35
CA VAL A 93 11.02 -2.87 19.67
C VAL A 93 10.17 -2.29 20.80
N LEU A 94 9.07 -1.62 20.45
CA LEU A 94 8.12 -1.09 21.43
C LEU A 94 7.10 -2.18 21.79
N GLU A 95 6.61 -2.10 23.02
CA GLU A 95 5.48 -2.92 23.45
C GLU A 95 4.21 -2.55 22.66
N GLU A 96 3.31 -3.52 22.53
CA GLU A 96 2.02 -3.28 21.89
C GLU A 96 1.20 -2.31 22.74
N VAL A 97 0.80 -1.20 22.14
CA VAL A 97 0.01 -0.15 22.79
C VAL A 97 -1.41 -0.19 22.24
N ALA A 98 -2.40 -0.20 23.12
CA ALA A 98 -3.80 -0.14 22.73
C ALA A 98 -4.10 1.16 21.97
N TYR A 99 -4.88 1.06 20.90
CA TYR A 99 -5.30 2.22 20.12
C TYR A 99 -6.13 3.19 20.96
N ILE A 100 -5.71 4.43 21.07
CA ILE A 100 -6.48 5.51 21.70
C ILE A 100 -7.12 6.36 20.59
N PRO A 101 -8.47 6.44 20.52
CA PRO A 101 -9.15 7.26 19.54
C PRO A 101 -8.73 8.73 19.64
N ILE A 102 -8.67 9.43 18.50
CA ILE A 102 -8.16 10.82 18.40
C ILE A 102 -8.85 11.79 19.37
N LYS A 103 -10.15 11.58 19.64
CA LYS A 103 -10.95 12.38 20.58
C LYS A 103 -10.59 12.16 22.06
N LYS A 104 -9.77 11.15 22.36
CA LYS A 104 -9.35 10.78 23.73
C LYS A 104 -7.84 10.94 23.95
N ARG A 105 -7.14 11.48 22.98
CA ARG A 105 -5.70 11.83 23.08
C ARG A 105 -5.51 13.19 23.68
#